data_5692df1b4ae1c8d03501c8e5ecc2d347
#
_entry.id   5692df1b4ae1c8d03501c8e5ecc2d347
#
_cell.length_a   1.000
_cell.length_b   1.000
_cell.length_c   1.000
_cell.angle_alpha   90.00
_cell.angle_beta   90.00
_cell.angle_gamma   90.00
#
_symmetry.space_group_name_H-M   'P 1'
#
loop_
_entity.id
_entity.type
_entity.pdbx_description
1 polymer ?
#
loop_
_entity_poly.entity_id
_entity_poly.type
_entity_poly.pdbx_seq_one_letter_code
_entity_poly.pdbx_strand_id
1 'polypeptide(L)'
;MIDIHSHVIFDVDDGPKTLQESLGLIEEARRQGVRMIVATSHRRKGMFETPEKIIMANYLELKKMVSERLPELTLCYGGELYYTKDIIGKLDTKKLPTLNGTKQVLVEFSMNTPWKEIQEAVNEIILLGLTPVIAHIERYDALAFKGERVAELIDKGCFTQVNSNHVLKPSLIGDVAKPFKKRVQYFLDNDLVTCVASDMHNLSKRKPYMQEAFTHIEKDYGRDRARALFKKNPLMLLKN
;
A
#
# COMPACT_ATOMS: atom_id res chain seq x y z
N MET A 1 11.31 -3.07 9.28
CA MET A 1 10.66 -2.94 7.96
C MET A 1 9.89 -1.64 7.89
N ILE A 2 9.49 -1.23 6.69
CA ILE A 2 8.66 -0.04 6.43
C ILE A 2 7.41 -0.51 5.71
N ASP A 3 6.25 -0.10 6.18
CA ASP A 3 4.95 -0.40 5.58
C ASP A 3 4.34 0.87 5.01
N ILE A 4 4.21 0.94 3.69
CA ILE A 4 3.74 2.14 2.98
C ILE A 4 2.25 2.12 2.64
N HIS A 5 1.55 1.04 2.99
CA HIS A 5 0.13 0.85 2.69
C HIS A 5 -0.57 0.15 3.85
N SER A 6 -1.35 0.90 4.61
CA SER A 6 -2.06 0.39 5.79
C SER A 6 -3.29 1.21 6.16
N HIS A 7 -4.35 0.56 6.62
CA HIS A 7 -5.58 1.18 7.08
C HIS A 7 -5.62 1.13 8.60
N VAL A 8 -4.87 2.04 9.24
CA VAL A 8 -4.69 2.05 10.70
C VAL A 8 -5.39 3.22 11.40
N ILE A 9 -5.93 4.20 10.65
CA ILE A 9 -6.68 5.30 11.26
C ILE A 9 -8.08 4.81 11.59
N PHE A 10 -8.50 4.98 12.85
CA PHE A 10 -9.80 4.51 13.30
C PHE A 10 -10.96 5.36 12.76
N ASP A 11 -12.10 4.70 12.55
CA ASP A 11 -13.41 5.29 12.20
C ASP A 11 -13.42 6.17 10.93
N VAL A 12 -12.64 5.79 9.90
CA VAL A 12 -12.55 6.57 8.64
C VAL A 12 -12.84 5.75 7.39
N ASP A 13 -12.61 4.45 7.42
CA ASP A 13 -12.85 3.50 6.31
C ASP A 13 -13.22 2.10 6.83
N ASP A 14 -12.86 1.02 6.10
CA ASP A 14 -13.07 -0.38 6.52
C ASP A 14 -11.96 -0.93 7.44
N GLY A 15 -11.06 -0.08 7.90
CA GLY A 15 -10.08 -0.37 8.93
C GLY A 15 -10.66 -0.39 10.35
N PRO A 16 -9.82 -0.17 11.38
CA PRO A 16 -10.22 -0.14 12.79
C PRO A 16 -11.39 0.81 13.07
N LYS A 17 -12.25 0.45 14.01
CA LYS A 17 -13.38 1.30 14.42
C LYS A 17 -13.08 2.13 15.65
N THR A 18 -12.09 1.76 16.42
CA THR A 18 -11.68 2.45 17.64
C THR A 18 -10.19 2.70 17.68
N LEU A 19 -9.76 3.72 18.43
CA LEU A 19 -8.36 4.01 18.71
C LEU A 19 -7.62 2.78 19.28
N GLN A 20 -8.30 2.00 20.12
CA GLN A 20 -7.70 0.80 20.73
C GLN A 20 -7.44 -0.30 19.69
N GLU A 21 -8.34 -0.50 18.73
CA GLU A 21 -8.13 -1.42 17.62
C GLU A 21 -6.97 -0.96 16.73
N SER A 22 -6.86 0.34 16.43
CA SER A 22 -5.73 0.93 15.72
C SER A 22 -4.40 0.64 16.40
N LEU A 23 -4.31 0.89 17.70
CA LEU A 23 -3.11 0.63 18.49
C LEU A 23 -2.75 -0.86 18.48
N GLY A 24 -3.73 -1.75 18.67
CA GLY A 24 -3.50 -3.20 18.62
C GLY A 24 -2.96 -3.66 17.25
N LEU A 25 -3.45 -3.08 16.15
CA LEU A 25 -3.00 -3.39 14.79
C LEU A 25 -1.56 -2.90 14.56
N ILE A 26 -1.23 -1.69 15.03
CA ILE A 26 0.12 -1.12 14.95
C ILE A 26 1.09 -1.90 15.84
N GLU A 27 0.70 -2.31 17.05
CA GLU A 27 1.51 -3.15 17.93
C GLU A 27 1.82 -4.51 17.30
N GLU A 28 0.85 -5.11 16.59
CA GLU A 28 1.09 -6.35 15.83
C GLU A 28 2.12 -6.13 14.73
N ALA A 29 1.97 -5.09 13.92
CA ALA A 29 2.95 -4.77 12.88
C ALA A 29 4.36 -4.52 13.47
N ARG A 30 4.43 -3.81 14.62
CA ARG A 30 5.69 -3.61 15.35
C ARG A 30 6.32 -4.93 15.81
N ARG A 31 5.52 -5.86 16.35
CA ARG A 31 6.00 -7.20 16.75
C ARG A 31 6.57 -7.97 15.56
N GLN A 32 6.01 -7.78 14.38
CA GLN A 32 6.51 -8.32 13.12
C GLN A 32 7.74 -7.59 12.57
N GLY A 33 8.29 -6.61 13.29
CA GLY A 33 9.53 -5.91 12.92
C GLY A 33 9.32 -4.67 12.04
N VAL A 34 8.09 -4.17 11.88
CA VAL A 34 7.83 -2.87 11.25
C VAL A 34 8.27 -1.75 12.21
N ARG A 35 8.86 -0.69 11.68
CA ARG A 35 9.34 0.47 12.44
C ARG A 35 8.86 1.80 11.86
N MET A 36 8.29 1.78 10.65
CA MET A 36 7.64 2.93 10.03
C MET A 36 6.40 2.45 9.31
N ILE A 37 5.28 3.15 9.51
CA ILE A 37 3.98 2.86 8.90
C ILE A 37 3.46 4.15 8.28
N VAL A 38 2.99 4.08 7.03
CA VAL A 38 2.20 5.14 6.42
C VAL A 38 0.72 4.76 6.52
N ALA A 39 -0.05 5.57 7.23
CA ALA A 39 -1.49 5.44 7.33
C ALA A 39 -2.14 5.94 6.04
N THR A 40 -2.66 5.03 5.23
CA THR A 40 -3.18 5.28 3.88
C THR A 40 -4.65 4.93 3.74
N SER A 41 -5.47 5.40 4.69
CA SER A 41 -6.93 5.18 4.62
C SER A 41 -7.50 5.55 3.26
N HIS A 42 -8.54 4.87 2.85
CA HIS A 42 -9.18 5.05 1.55
C HIS A 42 -9.67 6.50 1.29
N ARG A 43 -9.53 6.92 0.04
CA ARG A 43 -10.22 8.07 -0.58
C ARG A 43 -10.98 7.57 -1.79
N ARG A 44 -12.21 7.10 -1.56
CA ARG A 44 -13.05 6.44 -2.57
C ARG A 44 -14.45 7.02 -2.58
N LYS A 45 -14.74 7.81 -3.61
CA LYS A 45 -16.05 8.42 -3.81
C LYS A 45 -17.17 7.37 -3.89
N GLY A 46 -18.27 7.63 -3.19
CA GLY A 46 -19.43 6.73 -3.12
C GLY A 46 -19.27 5.56 -2.14
N MET A 47 -18.11 5.43 -1.47
CA MET A 47 -17.89 4.34 -0.51
C MET A 47 -17.19 4.81 0.78
N PHE A 48 -16.07 5.50 0.67
CA PHE A 48 -15.30 6.04 1.78
C PHE A 48 -15.09 7.54 1.57
N GLU A 49 -16.04 8.34 2.09
CA GLU A 49 -16.11 9.80 1.90
C GLU A 49 -15.94 10.57 3.20
N THR A 50 -15.25 9.98 4.19
CA THR A 50 -14.92 10.67 5.44
C THR A 50 -14.16 11.96 5.14
N PRO A 51 -14.60 13.13 5.63
CA PRO A 51 -13.95 14.40 5.36
C PRO A 51 -12.48 14.42 5.78
N GLU A 52 -11.60 14.95 4.95
CA GLU A 52 -10.14 14.97 5.17
C GLU A 52 -9.76 15.55 6.54
N LYS A 53 -10.50 16.54 7.01
CA LYS A 53 -10.29 17.13 8.34
C LYS A 53 -10.55 16.15 9.49
N ILE A 54 -11.51 15.22 9.34
CA ILE A 54 -11.80 14.17 10.33
C ILE A 54 -10.70 13.12 10.29
N ILE A 55 -10.31 12.68 9.09
CA ILE A 55 -9.20 11.73 8.93
C ILE A 55 -7.92 12.27 9.55
N MET A 56 -7.61 13.55 9.31
CA MET A 56 -6.44 14.20 9.89
C MET A 56 -6.53 14.31 11.42
N ALA A 57 -7.70 14.63 11.97
CA ALA A 57 -7.89 14.70 13.43
C ALA A 57 -7.64 13.32 14.08
N ASN A 58 -8.26 12.26 13.55
CA ASN A 58 -8.07 10.89 14.05
C ASN A 58 -6.63 10.40 13.86
N TYR A 59 -5.98 10.77 12.75
CA TYR A 59 -4.56 10.49 12.55
C TYR A 59 -3.67 11.17 13.60
N LEU A 60 -3.90 12.45 13.92
CA LEU A 60 -3.10 13.19 14.90
C LEU A 60 -3.27 12.61 16.31
N GLU A 61 -4.48 12.22 16.68
CA GLU A 61 -4.75 11.53 17.94
C GLU A 61 -4.01 10.19 17.98
N LEU A 62 -4.15 9.36 16.95
CA LEU A 62 -3.44 8.08 16.85
C LEU A 62 -1.93 8.28 16.89
N LYS A 63 -1.39 9.26 16.17
CA LYS A 63 0.05 9.57 16.13
C LYS A 63 0.59 9.95 17.49
N LYS A 64 -0.16 10.75 18.27
CA LYS A 64 0.19 11.11 19.65
C LYS A 64 0.30 9.85 20.51
N MET A 65 -0.72 8.99 20.49
CA MET A 65 -0.73 7.75 21.27
C MET A 65 0.39 6.78 20.86
N VAL A 66 0.68 6.68 19.56
CA VAL A 66 1.81 5.87 19.05
C VAL A 66 3.13 6.42 19.54
N SER A 67 3.35 7.74 19.51
CA SER A 67 4.60 8.35 19.97
C SER A 67 4.84 8.16 21.48
N GLU A 68 3.77 8.10 22.27
CA GLU A 68 3.84 7.86 23.72
C GLU A 68 4.07 6.38 24.07
N ARG A 69 3.41 5.45 23.37
CA ARG A 69 3.44 4.01 23.70
C ARG A 69 4.48 3.22 22.96
N LEU A 70 4.84 3.65 21.75
CA LEU A 70 5.73 2.94 20.80
C LEU A 70 6.76 3.92 20.21
N PRO A 71 7.63 4.54 21.02
CA PRO A 71 8.53 5.62 20.58
C PRO A 71 9.51 5.20 19.48
N GLU A 72 9.75 3.90 19.31
CA GLU A 72 10.60 3.35 18.25
C GLU A 72 9.87 3.19 16.89
N LEU A 73 8.56 3.48 16.83
CA LEU A 73 7.76 3.40 15.60
C LEU A 73 7.39 4.78 15.08
N THR A 74 7.67 5.03 13.82
CA THR A 74 7.26 6.26 13.14
C THR A 74 5.94 6.04 12.41
N LEU A 75 4.93 6.86 12.73
CA LEU A 75 3.66 6.89 11.99
C LEU A 75 3.65 8.11 11.06
N CYS A 76 3.54 7.85 9.75
CA CYS A 76 3.45 8.85 8.68
C CYS A 76 2.02 8.93 8.14
N TYR A 77 1.69 10.03 7.45
CA TYR A 77 0.40 10.27 6.82
C TYR A 77 0.44 10.04 5.32
N GLY A 78 -0.66 9.52 4.77
CA GLY A 78 -0.87 9.33 3.34
C GLY A 78 -2.34 9.07 3.03
N GLY A 79 -2.60 8.56 1.85
CA GLY A 79 -3.93 8.09 1.44
C GLY A 79 -3.82 7.10 0.30
N GLU A 80 -4.71 6.11 0.29
CA GLU A 80 -4.96 5.27 -0.86
C GLU A 80 -6.07 5.91 -1.69
N LEU A 81 -5.71 6.36 -2.89
CA LEU A 81 -6.60 7.11 -3.76
C LEU A 81 -7.20 6.17 -4.81
N TYR A 82 -8.49 5.87 -4.68
CA TYR A 82 -9.22 5.16 -5.72
C TYR A 82 -9.38 6.05 -6.96
N TYR A 83 -8.78 5.64 -8.07
CA TYR A 83 -8.77 6.46 -9.27
C TYR A 83 -10.18 6.71 -9.83
N THR A 84 -10.48 7.97 -10.00
CA THR A 84 -11.63 8.51 -10.74
C THR A 84 -11.17 9.84 -11.35
N LYS A 85 -11.81 10.30 -12.41
CA LYS A 85 -11.38 11.54 -13.09
C LYS A 85 -11.37 12.78 -12.19
N ASP A 86 -12.16 12.80 -11.12
CA ASP A 86 -12.21 13.94 -10.19
C ASP A 86 -11.02 13.97 -9.21
N ILE A 87 -10.28 12.88 -9.01
CA ILE A 87 -9.11 12.93 -8.13
C ILE A 87 -7.96 13.74 -8.73
N ILE A 88 -7.84 13.82 -10.05
CA ILE A 88 -6.80 14.60 -10.71
C ILE A 88 -6.89 16.08 -10.31
N GLY A 89 -8.07 16.68 -10.40
CA GLY A 89 -8.27 18.07 -9.95
C GLY A 89 -8.06 18.27 -8.46
N LYS A 90 -8.33 17.24 -7.63
CA LYS A 90 -8.06 17.28 -6.19
C LYS A 90 -6.58 17.14 -5.86
N LEU A 91 -5.84 16.35 -6.63
CA LEU A 91 -4.39 16.24 -6.52
C LEU A 91 -3.70 17.55 -6.92
N ASP A 92 -4.08 18.12 -8.06
CA ASP A 92 -3.55 19.39 -8.55
C ASP A 92 -3.75 20.52 -7.53
N THR A 93 -4.90 20.58 -6.89
CA THR A 93 -5.20 21.55 -5.83
C THR A 93 -4.69 21.15 -4.43
N LYS A 94 -3.90 20.09 -4.32
CA LYS A 94 -3.32 19.57 -3.06
C LYS A 94 -4.36 19.28 -1.97
N LYS A 95 -5.57 18.89 -2.36
CA LYS A 95 -6.67 18.52 -1.45
C LYS A 95 -6.61 17.07 -1.01
N LEU A 96 -5.75 16.25 -1.63
CA LEU A 96 -5.53 14.86 -1.29
C LEU A 96 -4.09 14.65 -0.83
N PRO A 97 -3.86 13.75 0.15
CA PRO A 97 -2.52 13.50 0.65
C PRO A 97 -1.69 12.65 -0.32
N THR A 98 -0.41 12.95 -0.36
CA THR A 98 0.62 12.08 -0.93
C THR A 98 1.26 11.24 0.18
N LEU A 99 2.08 10.24 -0.17
CA LEU A 99 2.78 9.43 0.83
C LEU A 99 3.81 10.30 1.59
N ASN A 100 3.56 10.54 2.86
CA ASN A 100 4.42 11.34 3.75
C ASN A 100 4.76 12.76 3.22
N GLY A 101 3.86 13.37 2.46
CA GLY A 101 4.08 14.70 1.88
C GLY A 101 5.11 14.75 0.75
N THR A 102 5.48 13.62 0.18
CA THR A 102 6.40 13.49 -0.96
C THR A 102 5.67 13.66 -2.30
N LYS A 103 6.32 13.38 -3.42
CA LYS A 103 5.67 13.35 -4.75
C LYS A 103 4.94 12.02 -5.04
N GLN A 104 5.10 11.01 -4.19
CA GLN A 104 4.55 9.68 -4.39
C GLN A 104 3.08 9.64 -3.99
N VAL A 105 2.24 9.11 -4.88
CA VAL A 105 0.79 8.96 -4.71
C VAL A 105 0.42 7.49 -4.80
N LEU A 106 -0.16 6.94 -3.74
CA LEU A 106 -0.67 5.56 -3.74
C LEU A 106 -2.03 5.54 -4.44
N VAL A 107 -2.11 4.81 -5.55
CA VAL A 107 -3.30 4.77 -6.42
C VAL A 107 -3.87 3.38 -6.51
N GLU A 108 -5.16 3.26 -6.26
CA GLU A 108 -5.95 2.04 -6.41
C GLU A 108 -6.88 2.14 -7.64
N PHE A 109 -7.10 1.01 -8.31
CA PHE A 109 -8.06 0.84 -9.39
C PHE A 109 -9.10 -0.25 -9.04
N SER A 110 -10.18 -0.35 -9.81
CA SER A 110 -11.04 -1.51 -9.78
C SER A 110 -10.29 -2.74 -10.34
N MET A 111 -10.60 -3.92 -9.82
CA MET A 111 -9.96 -5.18 -10.28
C MET A 111 -10.10 -5.40 -11.79
N ASN A 112 -11.21 -4.95 -12.36
CA ASN A 112 -11.54 -5.09 -13.78
C ASN A 112 -11.27 -3.83 -14.61
N THR A 113 -10.56 -2.83 -14.08
CA THR A 113 -10.21 -1.62 -14.83
C THR A 113 -9.41 -1.99 -16.09
N PRO A 114 -9.84 -1.55 -17.29
CA PRO A 114 -9.14 -1.83 -18.53
C PRO A 114 -7.71 -1.26 -18.54
N TRP A 115 -6.80 -1.92 -19.23
CA TRP A 115 -5.41 -1.49 -19.34
C TRP A 115 -5.27 -0.04 -19.81
N LYS A 116 -6.05 0.35 -20.83
CA LYS A 116 -6.03 1.72 -21.36
C LYS A 116 -6.35 2.77 -20.32
N GLU A 117 -7.32 2.51 -19.44
CA GLU A 117 -7.69 3.44 -18.36
C GLU A 117 -6.58 3.55 -17.30
N ILE A 118 -5.89 2.44 -16.99
CA ILE A 118 -4.72 2.47 -16.09
C ILE A 118 -3.60 3.34 -16.72
N GLN A 119 -3.33 3.19 -18.01
CA GLN A 119 -2.33 4.00 -18.71
C GLN A 119 -2.70 5.50 -18.72
N GLU A 120 -3.96 5.84 -18.99
CA GLU A 120 -4.46 7.21 -18.98
C GLU A 120 -4.31 7.83 -17.58
N ALA A 121 -4.75 7.12 -16.53
CA ALA A 121 -4.63 7.55 -15.14
C ALA A 121 -3.18 7.84 -14.73
N VAL A 122 -2.29 6.93 -15.04
CA VAL A 122 -0.85 7.07 -14.77
C VAL A 122 -0.26 8.29 -15.47
N ASN A 123 -0.58 8.48 -16.76
CA ASN A 123 -0.09 9.63 -17.52
C ASN A 123 -0.63 10.96 -16.93
N GLU A 124 -1.89 11.02 -16.53
CA GLU A 124 -2.49 12.21 -15.90
C GLU A 124 -1.79 12.57 -14.58
N ILE A 125 -1.49 11.59 -13.73
CA ILE A 125 -0.78 11.81 -12.46
C ILE A 125 0.65 12.28 -12.71
N ILE A 126 1.36 11.68 -13.68
CA ILE A 126 2.73 12.07 -14.04
C ILE A 126 2.76 13.52 -14.59
N LEU A 127 1.77 13.92 -15.38
CA LEU A 127 1.65 15.29 -15.89
C LEU A 127 1.49 16.34 -14.76
N LEU A 128 0.98 15.96 -13.59
CA LEU A 128 0.97 16.82 -12.39
C LEU A 128 2.33 16.91 -11.68
N GLY A 129 3.38 16.24 -12.20
CA GLY A 129 4.69 16.16 -11.56
C GLY A 129 4.72 15.21 -10.35
N LEU A 130 3.70 14.35 -10.22
CA LEU A 130 3.59 13.34 -9.18
C LEU A 130 4.06 11.98 -9.71
N THR A 131 4.40 11.08 -8.79
CA THR A 131 4.87 9.73 -9.11
C THR A 131 3.88 8.69 -8.60
N PRO A 132 3.22 7.93 -9.50
CA PRO A 132 2.28 6.89 -9.07
C PRO A 132 2.99 5.73 -8.37
N VAL A 133 2.46 5.29 -7.25
CA VAL A 133 2.70 4.00 -6.62
C VAL A 133 1.43 3.18 -6.82
N ILE A 134 1.49 2.18 -7.68
CA ILE A 134 0.32 1.36 -8.00
C ILE A 134 0.13 0.35 -6.88
N ALA A 135 -0.98 0.50 -6.14
CA ALA A 135 -1.34 -0.37 -5.02
C ALA A 135 -1.65 -1.79 -5.51
N HIS A 136 -1.24 -2.80 -4.76
CA HIS A 136 -1.58 -4.22 -4.93
C HIS A 136 -1.81 -4.66 -6.39
N ILE A 137 -0.77 -4.50 -7.25
CA ILE A 137 -0.84 -4.77 -8.70
C ILE A 137 -1.35 -6.17 -9.05
N GLU A 138 -1.22 -7.12 -8.15
CA GLU A 138 -1.71 -8.48 -8.28
C GLU A 138 -3.23 -8.60 -8.34
N ARG A 139 -3.96 -7.56 -7.92
CA ARG A 139 -5.42 -7.56 -7.93
C ARG A 139 -6.02 -7.22 -9.30
N TYR A 140 -5.27 -6.56 -10.19
CA TYR A 140 -5.82 -6.09 -11.46
C TYR A 140 -5.75 -7.14 -12.55
N ASP A 141 -6.91 -7.46 -13.16
CA ASP A 141 -6.99 -8.44 -14.24
C ASP A 141 -6.23 -7.99 -15.49
N ALA A 142 -6.16 -6.67 -15.72
CA ALA A 142 -5.40 -6.09 -16.81
C ALA A 142 -3.88 -6.34 -16.71
N LEU A 143 -3.35 -6.59 -15.51
CA LEU A 143 -1.93 -6.86 -15.25
C LEU A 143 -1.63 -8.35 -15.01
N ALA A 144 -2.65 -9.20 -14.87
CA ALA A 144 -2.51 -10.61 -14.53
C ALA A 144 -1.62 -11.35 -15.53
N PHE A 145 -0.42 -11.77 -15.11
CA PHE A 145 0.59 -12.44 -15.96
C PHE A 145 0.99 -11.65 -17.22
N LYS A 146 0.88 -10.31 -17.17
CA LYS A 146 1.23 -9.38 -18.24
C LYS A 146 2.46 -8.56 -17.83
N GLY A 147 3.63 -9.23 -17.79
CA GLY A 147 4.88 -8.59 -17.36
C GLY A 147 5.25 -7.37 -18.18
N GLU A 148 4.97 -7.39 -19.49
CA GLU A 148 5.18 -6.27 -20.40
C GLU A 148 4.42 -5.01 -20.02
N ARG A 149 3.19 -5.14 -19.48
CA ARG A 149 2.40 -4.00 -19.03
C ARG A 149 2.92 -3.41 -17.72
N VAL A 150 3.37 -4.29 -16.81
CA VAL A 150 3.97 -3.85 -15.55
C VAL A 150 5.33 -3.18 -15.80
N ALA A 151 6.14 -3.73 -16.70
CA ALA A 151 7.40 -3.13 -17.13
C ALA A 151 7.17 -1.74 -17.76
N GLU A 152 6.14 -1.57 -18.61
CA GLU A 152 5.77 -0.27 -19.19
C GLU A 152 5.43 0.77 -18.10
N LEU A 153 4.72 0.37 -17.01
CA LEU A 153 4.45 1.27 -15.88
C LEU A 153 5.75 1.68 -15.17
N ILE A 154 6.65 0.73 -14.95
CA ILE A 154 7.96 0.97 -14.33
C ILE A 154 8.81 1.90 -15.18
N ASP A 155 8.86 1.68 -16.50
CA ASP A 155 9.60 2.51 -17.45
C ASP A 155 9.08 3.95 -17.52
N LYS A 156 7.79 4.16 -17.24
CA LYS A 156 7.18 5.49 -17.07
C LYS A 156 7.52 6.15 -15.71
N GLY A 157 8.25 5.46 -14.84
CA GLY A 157 8.64 5.94 -13.52
C GLY A 157 7.65 5.60 -12.41
N CYS A 158 6.66 4.72 -12.64
CA CYS A 158 5.78 4.26 -11.59
C CYS A 158 6.48 3.26 -10.67
N PHE A 159 6.00 3.18 -9.45
CA PHE A 159 6.37 2.15 -8.51
C PHE A 159 5.22 1.14 -8.35
N THR A 160 5.57 -0.11 -8.08
CA THR A 160 4.63 -1.23 -7.97
C THR A 160 4.65 -1.80 -6.54
N GLN A 161 3.47 -1.95 -5.95
CA GLN A 161 3.33 -2.54 -4.63
C GLN A 161 2.49 -3.81 -4.70
N VAL A 162 2.88 -4.83 -3.95
CA VAL A 162 2.11 -6.06 -3.72
C VAL A 162 1.82 -6.26 -2.24
N ASN A 163 0.72 -6.93 -1.92
CA ASN A 163 0.31 -7.18 -0.55
C ASN A 163 1.10 -8.33 0.10
N SER A 164 1.51 -8.15 1.34
CA SER A 164 2.32 -9.10 2.11
C SER A 164 1.67 -10.49 2.25
N ASN A 165 0.34 -10.56 2.45
CA ASN A 165 -0.39 -11.83 2.53
C ASN A 165 -0.40 -12.59 1.19
N HIS A 166 -0.30 -11.89 0.06
CA HIS A 166 -0.24 -12.50 -1.26
C HIS A 166 1.16 -12.98 -1.67
N VAL A 167 2.19 -12.55 -0.94
CA VAL A 167 3.55 -13.10 -1.07
C VAL A 167 3.63 -14.53 -0.56
N LEU A 168 2.77 -14.91 0.40
CA LEU A 168 2.80 -16.22 1.06
C LEU A 168 2.33 -17.33 0.11
N LYS A 169 2.86 -18.54 0.33
CA LYS A 169 2.45 -19.72 -0.47
C LYS A 169 0.94 -19.96 -0.36
N PRO A 170 0.29 -20.36 -1.45
CA PRO A 170 -1.10 -20.77 -1.40
C PRO A 170 -1.30 -21.97 -0.46
N SER A 171 -2.35 -21.95 0.35
CA SER A 171 -2.75 -23.14 1.07
C SER A 171 -3.33 -24.20 0.11
N LEU A 172 -3.28 -25.47 0.50
CA LEU A 172 -3.69 -26.58 -0.34
C LEU A 172 -5.20 -26.56 -0.62
N ILE A 173 -6.00 -26.14 0.36
CA ILE A 173 -7.47 -26.17 0.32
C ILE A 173 -8.03 -24.81 0.74
N GLY A 174 -9.03 -24.31 0.00
CA GLY A 174 -9.85 -23.16 0.40
C GLY A 174 -9.18 -21.78 0.34
N ASP A 175 -8.03 -21.62 -0.32
CA ASP A 175 -7.35 -20.35 -0.44
C ASP A 175 -7.95 -19.46 -1.54
N VAL A 176 -8.87 -18.59 -1.15
CA VAL A 176 -9.51 -17.63 -2.06
C VAL A 176 -8.51 -16.62 -2.67
N ALA A 177 -7.37 -16.40 -2.02
CA ALA A 177 -6.30 -15.52 -2.51
C ALA A 177 -5.32 -16.23 -3.47
N LYS A 178 -5.48 -17.52 -3.71
CA LYS A 178 -4.59 -18.31 -4.58
C LYS A 178 -4.32 -17.68 -5.96
N PRO A 179 -5.29 -17.08 -6.67
CA PRO A 179 -4.99 -16.38 -7.92
C PRO A 179 -4.02 -15.23 -7.75
N PHE A 180 -4.21 -14.39 -6.71
CA PHE A 180 -3.35 -13.24 -6.42
C PHE A 180 -1.94 -13.68 -6.02
N LYS A 181 -1.82 -14.72 -5.19
CA LYS A 181 -0.52 -15.29 -4.80
C LYS A 181 0.29 -15.80 -6.00
N LYS A 182 -0.37 -16.41 -6.99
CA LYS A 182 0.27 -16.82 -8.24
C LYS A 182 0.74 -15.62 -9.07
N ARG A 183 -0.05 -14.54 -9.11
CA ARG A 183 0.32 -13.31 -9.81
C ARG A 183 1.52 -12.63 -9.11
N VAL A 184 1.54 -12.59 -7.77
CA VAL A 184 2.68 -12.06 -7.00
C VAL A 184 3.95 -12.86 -7.28
N GLN A 185 3.87 -14.21 -7.24
CA GLN A 185 4.99 -15.07 -7.59
C GLN A 185 5.54 -14.73 -8.98
N TYR A 186 4.66 -14.63 -9.99
CA TYR A 186 5.04 -14.25 -11.35
C TYR A 186 5.73 -12.88 -11.40
N PHE A 187 5.22 -11.86 -10.69
CA PHE A 187 5.82 -10.53 -10.68
C PHE A 187 7.17 -10.52 -9.96
N LEU A 188 7.33 -11.28 -8.88
CA LEU A 188 8.61 -11.43 -8.19
C LEU A 188 9.65 -12.13 -9.05
N ASP A 189 9.28 -13.19 -9.77
CA ASP A 189 10.16 -13.96 -10.67
C ASP A 189 10.66 -13.13 -11.84
N ASN A 190 9.91 -12.10 -12.24
CA ASN A 190 10.23 -11.20 -13.36
C ASN A 190 10.74 -9.82 -12.90
N ASP A 191 11.08 -9.63 -11.64
CA ASP A 191 11.64 -8.40 -11.07
C ASP A 191 10.72 -7.15 -11.19
N LEU A 192 9.42 -7.37 -11.18
CA LEU A 192 8.40 -6.35 -11.43
C LEU A 192 7.78 -5.73 -10.16
N VAL A 193 8.32 -6.04 -8.97
CA VAL A 193 7.83 -5.56 -7.68
C VAL A 193 8.80 -4.55 -7.10
N THR A 194 8.34 -3.33 -6.80
CA THR A 194 9.13 -2.30 -6.13
C THR A 194 9.14 -2.49 -4.62
N CYS A 195 7.98 -2.78 -4.02
CA CYS A 195 7.87 -2.94 -2.57
C CYS A 195 6.73 -3.87 -2.18
N VAL A 196 6.83 -4.40 -0.97
CA VAL A 196 5.78 -5.16 -0.29
C VAL A 196 5.25 -4.31 0.86
N ALA A 197 3.92 -4.21 0.96
CA ALA A 197 3.22 -3.52 2.05
C ALA A 197 2.08 -4.38 2.58
N SER A 198 1.55 -4.06 3.76
CA SER A 198 0.62 -4.96 4.41
C SER A 198 -0.80 -4.88 3.87
N ASP A 199 -1.27 -3.69 3.54
CA ASP A 199 -2.69 -3.43 3.30
C ASP A 199 -3.55 -3.94 4.49
N MET A 200 -3.02 -3.81 5.73
CA MET A 200 -3.65 -4.30 6.95
C MET A 200 -4.85 -3.45 7.34
N HIS A 201 -5.91 -4.12 7.79
CA HIS A 201 -7.17 -3.49 8.23
C HIS A 201 -7.63 -3.96 9.60
N ASN A 202 -7.26 -5.19 10.00
CA ASN A 202 -7.70 -5.80 11.26
C ASN A 202 -6.80 -6.98 11.64
N LEU A 203 -6.98 -7.46 12.89
CA LEU A 203 -6.22 -8.61 13.42
C LEU A 203 -6.82 -9.98 13.09
N SER A 204 -7.87 -10.04 12.28
CA SER A 204 -8.52 -11.29 11.90
C SER A 204 -8.16 -11.75 10.48
N LYS A 205 -8.77 -11.14 9.47
CA LYS A 205 -8.65 -11.56 8.06
C LYS A 205 -7.58 -10.79 7.28
N ARG A 206 -7.36 -9.50 7.62
CA ARG A 206 -6.42 -8.61 6.90
C ARG A 206 -5.32 -8.13 7.86
N LYS A 207 -4.53 -9.09 8.36
CA LYS A 207 -3.36 -8.87 9.23
C LYS A 207 -2.16 -8.34 8.45
N PRO A 208 -1.13 -7.79 9.11
CA PRO A 208 0.05 -7.26 8.41
C PRO A 208 0.89 -8.30 7.66
N TYR A 209 1.06 -9.55 8.13
CA TYR A 209 1.86 -10.61 7.52
C TYR A 209 3.28 -10.19 7.05
N MET A 210 3.83 -9.11 7.57
CA MET A 210 5.09 -8.52 7.09
C MET A 210 6.31 -9.39 7.41
N GLN A 211 6.37 -10.00 8.60
CA GLN A 211 7.48 -10.87 9.00
C GLN A 211 7.49 -12.16 8.18
N GLU A 212 6.32 -12.77 8.01
CA GLU A 212 6.18 -14.02 7.25
C GLU A 212 6.57 -13.80 5.78
N ALA A 213 6.06 -12.70 5.18
CA ALA A 213 6.38 -12.32 3.81
C ALA A 213 7.87 -12.00 3.63
N PHE A 214 8.49 -11.28 4.59
CA PHE A 214 9.93 -11.02 4.56
C PHE A 214 10.73 -12.32 4.57
N THR A 215 10.41 -13.25 5.50
CA THR A 215 11.09 -14.53 5.63
C THR A 215 10.93 -15.40 4.38
N HIS A 216 9.74 -15.35 3.77
CA HIS A 216 9.48 -16.07 2.53
C HIS A 216 10.35 -15.54 1.37
N ILE A 217 10.38 -14.22 1.18
CA ILE A 217 11.23 -13.61 0.13
C ILE A 217 12.73 -13.80 0.44
N GLU A 218 13.16 -13.67 1.69
CA GLU A 218 14.56 -13.93 2.07
C GLU A 218 15.00 -15.36 1.72
N LYS A 219 14.11 -16.33 1.93
CA LYS A 219 14.38 -17.74 1.63
C LYS A 219 14.43 -18.02 0.12
N ASP A 220 13.46 -17.51 -0.64
CA ASP A 220 13.26 -17.91 -2.04
C ASP A 220 14.02 -16.98 -3.02
N TYR A 221 14.31 -15.71 -2.65
CA TYR A 221 14.97 -14.68 -3.49
C TYR A 221 16.22 -14.06 -2.88
N GLY A 222 16.59 -14.47 -1.66
CA GLY A 222 17.77 -13.97 -0.97
C GLY A 222 17.53 -12.70 -0.14
N ARG A 223 18.46 -12.49 0.80
CA ARG A 223 18.37 -11.44 1.83
C ARG A 223 18.39 -10.01 1.26
N ASP A 224 19.18 -9.79 0.22
CA ASP A 224 19.30 -8.45 -0.37
C ASP A 224 18.01 -8.04 -1.07
N ARG A 225 17.33 -8.98 -1.74
CA ARG A 225 16.01 -8.76 -2.33
C ARG A 225 14.96 -8.47 -1.27
N ALA A 226 14.90 -9.26 -0.18
CA ALA A 226 14.00 -9.00 0.93
C ALA A 226 14.25 -7.61 1.55
N ARG A 227 15.51 -7.24 1.77
CA ARG A 227 15.85 -5.90 2.27
C ARG A 227 15.47 -4.78 1.30
N ALA A 228 15.61 -5.00 0.00
CA ALA A 228 15.17 -4.03 -1.00
C ALA A 228 13.66 -3.79 -0.89
N LEU A 229 12.86 -4.85 -0.96
CA LEU A 229 11.39 -4.77 -1.02
C LEU A 229 10.72 -4.26 0.28
N PHE A 230 11.33 -4.51 1.45
CA PHE A 230 10.73 -4.18 2.74
C PHE A 230 11.38 -3.00 3.47
N LYS A 231 12.53 -2.51 2.99
CA LYS A 231 13.29 -1.44 3.68
C LYS A 231 13.80 -0.36 2.74
N LYS A 232 14.67 -0.72 1.76
CA LYS A 232 15.37 0.27 0.93
C LYS A 232 14.41 1.01 0.00
N ASN A 233 13.63 0.28 -0.78
CA ASN A 233 12.71 0.87 -1.73
C ASN A 233 11.56 1.63 -1.03
N PRO A 234 10.86 1.07 -0.01
CA PRO A 234 9.90 1.84 0.77
C PRO A 234 10.46 3.12 1.37
N LEU A 235 11.71 3.11 1.89
CA LEU A 235 12.34 4.30 2.43
C LEU A 235 12.60 5.35 1.35
N MET A 236 12.98 4.93 0.15
CA MET A 236 13.17 5.82 -1.01
C MET A 236 11.87 6.52 -1.39
N LEU A 237 10.72 5.79 -1.37
CA LEU A 237 9.40 6.34 -1.68
C LEU A 237 8.93 7.41 -0.67
N LEU A 238 9.49 7.45 0.52
CA LEU A 238 9.10 8.38 1.59
C LEU A 238 10.05 9.57 1.75
N LYS A 239 10.99 9.74 0.82
CA LYS A 239 11.93 10.87 0.76
C LYS A 239 11.65 11.72 -0.50
N ASN A 240 11.82 13.05 -0.36
CA ASN A 240 11.84 13.98 -1.49
C ASN A 240 13.21 13.97 -2.16
#